data_c500690698abc460862a82b445834c0a
#
_entry.id   c500690698abc460862a82b445834c0a
#
_cell.length_a   1.000
_cell.length_b   1.000
_cell.length_c   1.000
_cell.angle_alpha   90.00
_cell.angle_beta   90.00
_cell.angle_gamma   90.00
#
_symmetry.space_group_name_H-M   'P 1'
#
loop_
_entity.id
_entity.type
_entity.pdbx_description
1 polymer ?
#
loop_
_entity_poly.entity_id
_entity_poly.type
_entity_poly.pdbx_seq_one_letter_code
_entity_poly.pdbx_strand_id
1 'polypeptide(L)'
;MTYLIHGATGAQGAPVAAALTRFGHHVTAAVRNTAAYTAGPAVAVDTADLDSLVDAYTGADGVFVHLPLGSPAQQLEQATTIATAVDRARPGRVVFSTSGYTLGGDNDEDDSAHGVLVRRLEASGVPTAVIAPRLYLENLLLPPVITATREEGILPYPIREDFLVSWSSHLDIAEVALRLFEDRSVTGVVTVGALPGLSGPDLAKAFSNHFGREVRFHAQTPDEFGEMIIPIFGADGIAPVVDSYRWRATLDDELIDETRSAQALLGLAPRSVEHWLRDIGA
;
A
#
# COMPACT_ATOMS: atom_id res chain seq x y z
N MET A 1 0.71 -20.36 13.14
CA MET A 1 0.06 -19.06 13.42
C MET A 1 -0.99 -18.84 12.37
N THR A 2 -2.12 -18.27 12.75
CA THR A 2 -3.25 -17.98 11.83
C THR A 2 -3.35 -16.49 11.63
N TYR A 3 -3.19 -16.03 10.40
CA TYR A 3 -3.27 -14.63 10.03
C TYR A 3 -4.50 -14.35 9.19
N LEU A 4 -5.21 -13.28 9.52
CA LEU A 4 -6.36 -12.79 8.76
C LEU A 4 -5.92 -11.63 7.86
N ILE A 5 -6.21 -11.72 6.57
CA ILE A 5 -5.73 -10.75 5.58
C ILE A 5 -6.92 -10.06 4.91
N HIS A 6 -7.09 -8.76 5.16
CA HIS A 6 -8.03 -7.94 4.42
C HIS A 6 -7.54 -7.71 3.00
N GLY A 7 -8.48 -7.61 2.06
CA GLY A 7 -8.15 -7.35 0.67
C GLY A 7 -7.29 -8.43 0.01
N ALA A 8 -7.39 -9.69 0.44
CA ALA A 8 -6.60 -10.81 -0.10
C ALA A 8 -6.82 -11.08 -1.61
N THR A 9 -7.82 -10.46 -2.22
CA THR A 9 -8.06 -10.46 -3.68
C THR A 9 -7.52 -9.21 -4.38
N GLY A 10 -6.99 -8.25 -3.62
CA GLY A 10 -6.55 -6.95 -4.12
C GLY A 10 -5.03 -6.83 -4.23
N ALA A 11 -4.60 -5.67 -4.72
CA ALA A 11 -3.21 -5.39 -5.07
C ALA A 11 -2.22 -5.54 -3.89
N GLN A 12 -2.61 -5.18 -2.67
CA GLN A 12 -1.74 -5.31 -1.50
C GLN A 12 -1.97 -6.60 -0.72
N GLY A 13 -3.24 -6.95 -0.44
CA GLY A 13 -3.55 -8.11 0.40
C GLY A 13 -3.19 -9.45 -0.26
N ALA A 14 -3.28 -9.57 -1.59
CA ALA A 14 -2.93 -10.81 -2.27
C ALA A 14 -1.42 -11.15 -2.16
N PRO A 15 -0.47 -10.22 -2.40
CA PRO A 15 0.95 -10.48 -2.14
C PRO A 15 1.26 -10.79 -0.67
N VAL A 16 0.60 -10.12 0.30
CA VAL A 16 0.76 -10.40 1.73
C VAL A 16 0.30 -11.82 2.06
N ALA A 17 -0.88 -12.22 1.59
CA ALA A 17 -1.40 -13.57 1.79
C ALA A 17 -0.47 -14.64 1.17
N ALA A 18 0.03 -14.38 -0.04
CA ALA A 18 0.96 -15.26 -0.74
C ALA A 18 2.31 -15.39 0.00
N ALA A 19 2.86 -14.28 0.48
CA ALA A 19 4.11 -14.28 1.24
C ALA A 19 3.98 -15.10 2.52
N LEU A 20 2.95 -14.85 3.33
CA LEU A 20 2.69 -15.60 4.56
C LEU A 20 2.50 -17.11 4.30
N THR A 21 1.72 -17.45 3.28
CA THR A 21 1.48 -18.86 2.91
C THR A 21 2.78 -19.56 2.49
N ARG A 22 3.61 -18.88 1.68
CA ARG A 22 4.91 -19.41 1.24
C ARG A 22 5.86 -19.70 2.40
N PHE A 23 5.76 -18.92 3.49
CA PHE A 23 6.53 -19.11 4.71
C PHE A 23 5.88 -20.05 5.73
N GLY A 24 4.83 -20.79 5.31
CA GLY A 24 4.22 -21.86 6.11
C GLY A 24 3.23 -21.38 7.16
N HIS A 25 2.75 -20.15 7.08
CA HIS A 25 1.71 -19.66 7.96
C HIS A 25 0.31 -20.03 7.46
N HIS A 26 -0.64 -20.21 8.36
CA HIS A 26 -2.05 -20.37 8.03
C HIS A 26 -2.64 -18.98 7.75
N VAL A 27 -3.18 -18.81 6.54
CA VAL A 27 -3.79 -17.56 6.10
C VAL A 27 -5.28 -17.78 5.89
N THR A 28 -6.09 -16.88 6.43
CA THR A 28 -7.53 -16.78 6.15
C THR A 28 -7.81 -15.43 5.48
N ALA A 29 -8.40 -15.45 4.30
CA ALA A 29 -8.77 -14.25 3.59
C ALA A 29 -10.06 -13.63 4.19
N ALA A 30 -9.99 -12.37 4.58
CA ALA A 30 -11.17 -11.58 4.94
C ALA A 30 -11.74 -10.95 3.65
N VAL A 31 -12.84 -11.48 3.16
CA VAL A 31 -13.44 -11.09 1.88
C VAL A 31 -14.96 -10.91 2.00
N ARG A 32 -15.56 -10.09 1.17
CA ARG A 32 -17.01 -9.89 1.15
C ARG A 32 -17.77 -11.13 0.62
N ASN A 33 -17.20 -11.82 -0.34
CA ASN A 33 -17.79 -13.00 -0.98
C ASN A 33 -16.79 -14.16 -0.94
N THR A 34 -16.98 -15.08 -0.01
CA THR A 34 -16.11 -16.26 0.16
C THR A 34 -16.20 -17.22 -1.00
N ALA A 35 -17.33 -17.30 -1.69
CA ALA A 35 -17.50 -18.20 -2.85
C ALA A 35 -16.65 -17.77 -4.07
N ALA A 36 -16.26 -16.49 -4.14
CA ALA A 36 -15.40 -15.98 -5.19
C ALA A 36 -13.90 -16.12 -4.88
N TYR A 37 -13.54 -16.51 -3.66
CA TYR A 37 -12.14 -16.70 -3.26
C TYR A 37 -11.74 -18.16 -3.32
N THR A 38 -10.82 -18.51 -4.21
CA THR A 38 -10.42 -19.91 -4.46
C THR A 38 -8.97 -20.22 -4.05
N ALA A 39 -8.22 -19.21 -3.59
CA ALA A 39 -6.80 -19.37 -3.29
C ALA A 39 -6.51 -20.00 -1.90
N GLY A 40 -7.54 -20.19 -1.05
CA GLY A 40 -7.36 -20.76 0.29
C GLY A 40 -8.58 -20.56 1.19
N PRO A 41 -8.42 -20.72 2.51
CA PRO A 41 -9.47 -20.44 3.48
C PRO A 41 -9.92 -18.97 3.42
N ALA A 42 -11.23 -18.75 3.59
CA ALA A 42 -11.79 -17.41 3.61
C ALA A 42 -12.93 -17.30 4.64
N VAL A 43 -13.09 -16.12 5.19
CA VAL A 43 -14.23 -15.73 6.03
C VAL A 43 -14.92 -14.51 5.43
N ALA A 44 -16.23 -14.49 5.51
CA ALA A 44 -17.01 -13.34 5.07
C ALA A 44 -16.83 -12.20 6.08
N VAL A 45 -16.42 -11.03 5.58
CA VAL A 45 -16.20 -9.83 6.40
C VAL A 45 -16.78 -8.62 5.67
N ASP A 46 -17.58 -7.85 6.39
CA ASP A 46 -17.97 -6.50 6.02
C ASP A 46 -17.25 -5.50 6.95
N THR A 47 -16.46 -4.60 6.39
CA THR A 47 -15.71 -3.61 7.18
C THR A 47 -16.60 -2.54 7.82
N ALA A 48 -17.88 -2.47 7.45
CA ALA A 48 -18.89 -1.64 8.09
C ALA A 48 -19.65 -2.37 9.21
N ASP A 49 -19.53 -3.70 9.30
CA ASP A 49 -20.22 -4.54 10.30
C ASP A 49 -19.25 -4.92 11.42
N LEU A 50 -19.48 -4.34 12.60
CA LEU A 50 -18.64 -4.54 13.77
C LEU A 50 -18.63 -6.00 14.26
N ASP A 51 -19.77 -6.66 14.29
CA ASP A 51 -19.88 -8.03 14.81
C ASP A 51 -19.17 -9.01 13.86
N SER A 52 -19.29 -8.82 12.55
CA SER A 52 -18.54 -9.55 11.52
C SER A 52 -17.03 -9.45 11.71
N LEU A 53 -16.54 -8.23 12.00
CA LEU A 53 -15.11 -8.00 12.24
C LEU A 53 -14.63 -8.61 13.56
N VAL A 54 -15.42 -8.47 14.65
CA VAL A 54 -15.08 -9.06 15.96
C VAL A 54 -14.97 -10.56 15.88
N ASP A 55 -15.94 -11.21 15.23
CA ASP A 55 -15.92 -12.66 15.04
C ASP A 55 -14.69 -13.11 14.23
N ALA A 56 -14.37 -12.40 13.15
CA ALA A 56 -13.23 -12.73 12.30
C ALA A 56 -11.87 -12.49 12.99
N TYR A 57 -11.76 -11.49 13.87
CA TYR A 57 -10.51 -11.15 14.55
C TYR A 57 -10.26 -11.98 15.81
N THR A 58 -11.33 -12.56 16.39
CA THR A 58 -11.22 -13.34 17.63
C THR A 58 -10.35 -14.57 17.41
N GLY A 59 -9.28 -14.68 18.23
CA GLY A 59 -8.33 -15.79 18.18
C GLY A 59 -7.32 -15.73 17.01
N ALA A 60 -7.33 -14.68 16.19
CA ALA A 60 -6.29 -14.48 15.18
C ALA A 60 -4.95 -14.13 15.83
N ASP A 61 -3.86 -14.79 15.38
CA ASP A 61 -2.50 -14.46 15.79
C ASP A 61 -2.06 -13.08 15.25
N GLY A 62 -2.68 -12.63 14.14
CA GLY A 62 -2.50 -11.31 13.60
C GLY A 62 -3.46 -10.98 12.47
N VAL A 63 -3.66 -9.69 12.25
CA VAL A 63 -4.57 -9.15 11.22
C VAL A 63 -3.84 -8.13 10.36
N PHE A 64 -3.84 -8.35 9.04
CA PHE A 64 -3.41 -7.33 8.08
C PHE A 64 -4.62 -6.50 7.65
N VAL A 65 -4.51 -5.18 7.77
CA VAL A 65 -5.59 -4.23 7.48
C VAL A 65 -5.11 -3.16 6.52
N HIS A 66 -5.95 -2.75 5.62
CA HIS A 66 -5.89 -1.47 4.92
C HIS A 66 -7.31 -0.93 4.74
N LEU A 67 -7.46 0.38 4.57
CA LEU A 67 -8.78 0.96 4.32
C LEU A 67 -9.16 0.73 2.85
N PRO A 68 -10.38 0.23 2.56
CA PRO A 68 -10.89 0.17 1.21
C PRO A 68 -11.02 1.58 0.58
N LEU A 69 -10.98 1.63 -0.74
CA LEU A 69 -11.31 2.87 -1.45
C LEU A 69 -12.77 3.25 -1.18
N GLY A 70 -13.01 4.54 -0.96
CA GLY A 70 -14.34 5.07 -0.65
C GLY A 70 -14.30 6.57 -0.41
N SER A 71 -15.46 7.16 -0.13
CA SER A 71 -15.50 8.55 0.30
C SER A 71 -14.83 8.73 1.66
N PRO A 72 -14.35 9.94 2.00
CA PRO A 72 -13.75 10.21 3.32
C PRO A 72 -14.65 9.79 4.49
N ALA A 73 -15.96 9.99 4.39
CA ALA A 73 -16.92 9.60 5.42
C ALA A 73 -16.99 8.07 5.57
N GLN A 74 -17.04 7.32 4.47
CA GLN A 74 -17.03 5.86 4.50
C GLN A 74 -15.73 5.31 5.06
N GLN A 75 -14.60 5.87 4.68
CA GLN A 75 -13.31 5.44 5.22
C GLN A 75 -13.20 5.72 6.73
N LEU A 76 -13.72 6.85 7.21
CA LEU A 76 -13.73 7.18 8.64
C LEU A 76 -14.64 6.22 9.44
N GLU A 77 -15.80 5.86 8.90
CA GLU A 77 -16.67 4.85 9.49
C GLU A 77 -15.97 3.49 9.57
N GLN A 78 -15.37 3.02 8.50
CA GLN A 78 -14.62 1.77 8.45
C GLN A 78 -13.44 1.78 9.43
N ALA A 79 -12.65 2.87 9.47
CA ALA A 79 -11.56 3.03 10.41
C ALA A 79 -12.02 2.89 11.86
N THR A 80 -13.16 3.53 12.18
CA THR A 80 -13.77 3.49 13.50
C THR A 80 -14.25 2.08 13.86
N THR A 81 -14.91 1.39 12.92
CA THR A 81 -15.42 0.03 13.11
C THR A 81 -14.29 -0.98 13.27
N ILE A 82 -13.25 -0.89 12.43
CA ILE A 82 -12.05 -1.74 12.51
C ILE A 82 -11.34 -1.55 13.86
N ALA A 83 -11.10 -0.32 14.29
CA ALA A 83 -10.45 -0.04 15.57
C ALA A 83 -11.26 -0.58 16.75
N THR A 84 -12.59 -0.43 16.72
CA THR A 84 -13.49 -0.97 17.75
C THR A 84 -13.46 -2.50 17.76
N ALA A 85 -13.41 -3.15 16.59
CA ALA A 85 -13.30 -4.60 16.49
C ALA A 85 -11.97 -5.11 17.06
N VAL A 86 -10.85 -4.43 16.78
CA VAL A 86 -9.53 -4.75 17.35
C VAL A 86 -9.56 -4.65 18.88
N ASP A 87 -10.15 -3.58 19.42
CA ASP A 87 -10.26 -3.39 20.87
C ASP A 87 -11.09 -4.49 21.55
N ARG A 88 -12.16 -4.95 20.90
CA ARG A 88 -13.03 -6.02 21.43
C ARG A 88 -12.43 -7.42 21.27
N ALA A 89 -11.94 -7.74 20.07
CA ALA A 89 -11.48 -9.10 19.73
C ALA A 89 -10.06 -9.38 20.22
N ARG A 90 -9.24 -8.34 20.43
CA ARG A 90 -7.86 -8.44 20.94
C ARG A 90 -7.00 -9.42 20.13
N PRO A 91 -6.89 -9.30 18.79
CA PRO A 91 -5.99 -10.15 18.02
C PRO A 91 -4.55 -10.04 18.51
N GLY A 92 -3.74 -11.06 18.28
CA GLY A 92 -2.36 -11.09 18.76
C GLY A 92 -1.48 -9.93 18.23
N ARG A 93 -1.81 -9.39 17.04
CA ARG A 93 -1.13 -8.24 16.41
C ARG A 93 -1.99 -7.61 15.32
N VAL A 94 -1.80 -6.32 15.05
CA VAL A 94 -2.30 -5.65 13.86
C VAL A 94 -1.13 -5.13 13.03
N VAL A 95 -1.17 -5.36 11.72
CA VAL A 95 -0.32 -4.71 10.72
C VAL A 95 -1.23 -3.93 9.79
N PHE A 96 -1.16 -2.60 9.88
CA PHE A 96 -1.98 -1.69 9.09
C PHE A 96 -1.15 -1.04 7.97
N SER A 97 -1.62 -1.07 6.72
CA SER A 97 -1.01 -0.34 5.61
C SER A 97 -1.78 0.94 5.32
N THR A 98 -1.07 2.08 5.26
CA THR A 98 -1.67 3.37 4.90
C THR A 98 -1.98 3.49 3.41
N SER A 99 -1.57 2.50 2.59
CA SER A 99 -1.83 2.46 1.14
C SER A 99 -1.34 3.70 0.37
N GLY A 100 -0.23 4.30 0.82
CA GLY A 100 0.33 5.52 0.21
C GLY A 100 -0.24 6.82 0.78
N TYR A 101 -1.13 6.75 1.76
CA TYR A 101 -1.55 7.94 2.49
C TYR A 101 -0.40 8.41 3.39
N THR A 102 -0.06 9.69 3.26
CA THR A 102 0.94 10.33 4.12
C THR A 102 0.29 10.74 5.42
N LEU A 103 0.66 10.04 6.50
CA LEU A 103 0.21 10.43 7.84
C LEU A 103 0.69 11.85 8.15
N GLY A 104 -0.16 12.67 8.72
CA GLY A 104 0.22 13.98 9.26
C GLY A 104 1.36 13.82 10.27
N GLY A 105 2.28 14.80 10.31
CA GLY A 105 3.47 14.75 11.18
C GLY A 105 3.14 14.46 12.64
N ASP A 106 4.08 14.73 13.56
CA ASP A 106 4.00 14.42 15.01
C ASP A 106 2.80 15.03 15.78
N ASN A 107 1.85 15.64 15.08
CA ASN A 107 0.66 16.21 15.67
C ASN A 107 -0.44 15.16 15.79
N ASP A 108 -0.98 14.97 17.00
CA ASP A 108 -2.16 14.16 17.33
C ASP A 108 -3.45 14.57 16.57
N GLU A 109 -3.37 15.47 15.59
CA GLU A 109 -4.48 16.14 14.92
C GLU A 109 -4.79 15.65 13.50
N ASP A 110 -4.23 14.50 13.06
CA ASP A 110 -4.64 13.93 11.77
C ASP A 110 -6.04 13.29 11.88
N ASP A 111 -7.07 14.08 11.59
CA ASP A 111 -8.47 13.65 11.61
C ASP A 111 -8.91 12.84 10.38
N SER A 112 -7.96 12.51 9.50
CA SER A 112 -8.25 11.57 8.42
C SER A 112 -8.60 10.18 8.96
N ALA A 113 -9.25 9.36 8.13
CA ALA A 113 -9.55 7.98 8.48
C ALA A 113 -8.29 7.19 8.87
N HIS A 114 -7.13 7.49 8.22
CA HIS A 114 -5.86 6.83 8.50
C HIS A 114 -5.30 7.26 9.85
N GLY A 115 -5.28 8.56 10.15
CA GLY A 115 -4.82 9.09 11.44
C GLY A 115 -5.69 8.63 12.59
N VAL A 116 -7.02 8.67 12.43
CA VAL A 116 -7.98 8.15 13.42
C VAL A 116 -7.74 6.66 13.68
N LEU A 117 -7.55 5.85 12.63
CA LEU A 117 -7.29 4.42 12.79
C LEU A 117 -5.98 4.16 13.56
N VAL A 118 -4.89 4.83 13.19
CA VAL A 118 -3.59 4.69 13.88
C VAL A 118 -3.72 5.02 15.37
N ARG A 119 -4.24 6.21 15.71
CA ARG A 119 -4.40 6.61 17.11
C ARG A 119 -5.25 5.64 17.93
N ARG A 120 -6.34 5.14 17.36
CA ARG A 120 -7.22 4.19 18.07
C ARG A 120 -6.61 2.80 18.19
N LEU A 121 -5.86 2.32 17.19
CA LEU A 121 -5.12 1.08 17.29
C LEU A 121 -4.04 1.15 18.37
N GLU A 122 -3.29 2.24 18.45
CA GLU A 122 -2.31 2.49 19.51
C GLU A 122 -2.97 2.53 20.90
N ALA A 123 -4.08 3.26 21.02
CA ALA A 123 -4.84 3.35 22.27
C ALA A 123 -5.44 2.00 22.72
N SER A 124 -5.69 1.06 21.82
CA SER A 124 -6.19 -0.28 22.14
C SER A 124 -5.18 -1.10 22.95
N GLY A 125 -3.89 -0.79 22.86
CA GLY A 125 -2.81 -1.57 23.47
C GLY A 125 -2.57 -2.94 22.81
N VAL A 126 -3.23 -3.25 21.69
CA VAL A 126 -2.87 -4.39 20.84
C VAL A 126 -1.56 -4.07 20.11
N PRO A 127 -0.55 -4.95 20.11
CA PRO A 127 0.70 -4.70 19.38
C PRO A 127 0.41 -4.34 17.91
N THR A 128 0.73 -3.11 17.51
CA THR A 128 0.40 -2.58 16.18
C THR A 128 1.65 -2.08 15.48
N ALA A 129 1.80 -2.41 14.19
CA ALA A 129 2.74 -1.77 13.29
C ALA A 129 1.98 -1.16 12.09
N VAL A 130 2.46 -0.02 11.62
CA VAL A 130 1.87 0.73 10.52
C VAL A 130 2.86 0.80 9.38
N ILE A 131 2.55 0.17 8.26
CA ILE A 131 3.35 0.25 7.03
C ILE A 131 2.94 1.53 6.30
N ALA A 132 3.88 2.45 6.13
CA ALA A 132 3.66 3.76 5.51
C ALA A 132 4.50 3.93 4.23
N PRO A 133 4.02 3.39 3.10
CA PRO A 133 4.65 3.59 1.79
C PRO A 133 4.37 4.98 1.24
N ARG A 134 5.07 5.34 0.14
CA ARG A 134 4.76 6.49 -0.70
C ARG A 134 4.10 6.03 -2.00
N LEU A 135 4.65 6.35 -3.15
CA LEU A 135 4.12 5.89 -4.43
C LEU A 135 4.51 4.43 -4.71
N TYR A 136 3.61 3.74 -5.41
CA TYR A 136 3.82 2.36 -5.81
C TYR A 136 4.33 2.24 -7.24
N LEU A 137 5.32 1.36 -7.45
CA LEU A 137 5.82 1.02 -8.78
C LEU A 137 4.71 0.43 -9.67
N GLU A 138 3.72 -0.23 -9.09
CA GLU A 138 2.56 -0.77 -9.81
C GLU A 138 1.73 0.30 -10.51
N ASN A 139 1.80 1.57 -10.09
CA ASN A 139 1.18 2.68 -10.82
C ASN A 139 1.75 2.84 -12.24
N LEU A 140 3.02 2.42 -12.44
CA LEU A 140 3.68 2.44 -13.75
C LEU A 140 3.18 1.32 -14.67
N LEU A 141 2.39 0.38 -14.15
CA LEU A 141 1.76 -0.72 -14.92
C LEU A 141 0.32 -0.42 -15.34
N LEU A 142 -0.19 0.77 -15.03
CA LEU A 142 -1.50 1.18 -15.57
C LEU A 142 -1.46 1.06 -17.10
N PRO A 143 -2.49 0.44 -17.73
CA PRO A 143 -2.45 0.09 -19.14
C PRO A 143 -1.96 1.21 -20.08
N PRO A 144 -2.41 2.47 -19.96
CA PRO A 144 -1.89 3.54 -20.83
C PRO A 144 -0.40 3.81 -20.59
N VAL A 145 0.07 3.77 -19.34
CA VAL A 145 1.47 4.04 -18.98
C VAL A 145 2.39 2.95 -19.53
N ILE A 146 2.08 1.69 -19.22
CA ILE A 146 2.95 0.57 -19.64
C ILE A 146 2.91 0.34 -21.16
N THR A 147 1.77 0.62 -21.81
CA THR A 147 1.67 0.53 -23.27
C THR A 147 2.56 1.58 -23.95
N ALA A 148 2.47 2.86 -23.55
CA ALA A 148 3.35 3.91 -24.08
C ALA A 148 4.83 3.57 -23.81
N THR A 149 5.13 3.04 -22.62
CA THR A 149 6.50 2.64 -22.26
C THR A 149 7.01 1.50 -23.15
N ARG A 150 6.17 0.50 -23.42
CA ARG A 150 6.53 -0.67 -24.24
C ARG A 150 6.52 -0.40 -25.75
N GLU A 151 5.64 0.42 -26.25
CA GLU A 151 5.47 0.63 -27.70
C GLU A 151 6.24 1.84 -28.19
N GLU A 152 6.21 2.95 -27.44
CA GLU A 152 6.77 4.23 -27.87
C GLU A 152 8.12 4.56 -27.21
N GLY A 153 8.51 3.84 -26.16
CA GLY A 153 9.71 4.16 -25.36
C GLY A 153 9.54 5.43 -24.54
N ILE A 154 8.32 5.75 -24.14
CA ILE A 154 7.98 6.90 -23.32
C ILE A 154 7.34 6.42 -22.03
N LEU A 155 7.90 6.78 -20.86
CA LEU A 155 7.31 6.55 -19.55
C LEU A 155 6.57 7.82 -19.09
N PRO A 156 5.26 7.95 -19.35
CA PRO A 156 4.49 9.12 -18.95
C PRO A 156 4.05 8.99 -17.49
N TYR A 157 4.29 10.03 -16.68
CA TYR A 157 3.83 10.02 -15.28
C TYR A 157 3.70 11.44 -14.73
N PRO A 158 2.72 11.74 -13.82
CA PRO A 158 2.38 13.10 -13.41
C PRO A 158 3.23 13.62 -12.24
N ILE A 159 4.54 13.51 -12.35
CA ILE A 159 5.51 14.14 -11.43
C ILE A 159 6.54 14.92 -12.23
N ARG A 160 7.13 15.94 -11.61
CA ARG A 160 8.24 16.68 -12.23
C ARG A 160 9.45 15.76 -12.44
N GLU A 161 10.29 16.06 -13.42
CA GLU A 161 11.49 15.27 -13.71
C GLU A 161 12.48 15.23 -12.53
N ASP A 162 12.54 16.31 -11.74
CA ASP A 162 13.43 16.47 -10.58
C ASP A 162 12.81 15.99 -9.26
N PHE A 163 11.53 15.59 -9.26
CA PHE A 163 10.82 15.19 -8.07
C PHE A 163 11.26 13.81 -7.60
N LEU A 164 11.87 13.75 -6.41
CA LEU A 164 12.35 12.52 -5.81
C LEU A 164 11.24 11.84 -4.99
N VAL A 165 11.06 10.56 -5.20
CA VAL A 165 10.10 9.76 -4.45
C VAL A 165 10.75 8.49 -3.90
N SER A 166 10.43 8.14 -2.68
CA SER A 166 10.75 6.84 -2.10
C SER A 166 9.75 5.79 -2.60
N TRP A 167 9.96 5.29 -3.82
CA TRP A 167 9.11 4.28 -4.44
C TRP A 167 9.19 2.94 -3.73
N SER A 168 8.07 2.21 -3.68
CA SER A 168 7.96 0.85 -3.19
C SER A 168 7.06 0.01 -4.09
N SER A 169 7.07 -1.30 -3.94
CA SER A 169 6.15 -2.21 -4.61
C SER A 169 5.21 -2.90 -3.62
N HIS A 170 4.12 -3.46 -4.09
CA HIS A 170 3.26 -4.31 -3.28
C HIS A 170 4.00 -5.57 -2.78
N LEU A 171 5.04 -6.01 -3.50
CA LEU A 171 5.91 -7.10 -3.05
C LEU A 171 6.76 -6.70 -1.84
N ASP A 172 7.21 -5.44 -1.79
CA ASP A 172 7.95 -4.92 -0.63
C ASP A 172 7.04 -4.79 0.59
N ILE A 173 5.80 -4.32 0.37
CA ILE A 173 4.77 -4.29 1.43
C ILE A 173 4.52 -5.69 1.99
N ALA A 174 4.45 -6.70 1.14
CA ALA A 174 4.23 -8.08 1.55
C ALA A 174 5.40 -8.63 2.39
N GLU A 175 6.63 -8.32 2.02
CA GLU A 175 7.83 -8.74 2.75
C GLU A 175 7.94 -8.04 4.11
N VAL A 176 7.66 -6.74 4.15
CA VAL A 176 7.62 -5.97 5.40
C VAL A 176 6.49 -6.47 6.31
N ALA A 177 5.29 -6.74 5.77
CA ALA A 177 4.19 -7.28 6.55
C ALA A 177 4.52 -8.66 7.15
N LEU A 178 5.12 -9.56 6.37
CA LEU A 178 5.61 -10.86 6.84
C LEU A 178 6.57 -10.68 8.01
N ARG A 179 7.60 -9.85 7.84
CA ARG A 179 8.60 -9.61 8.90
C ARG A 179 7.97 -8.99 10.15
N LEU A 180 7.03 -8.06 10.00
CA LEU A 180 6.31 -7.46 11.13
C LEU A 180 5.40 -8.45 11.86
N PHE A 181 4.89 -9.47 11.20
CA PHE A 181 4.15 -10.55 11.87
C PHE A 181 5.09 -11.50 12.65
N GLU A 182 6.28 -11.72 12.13
CA GLU A 182 7.30 -12.58 12.80
C GLU A 182 7.98 -11.84 13.95
N ASP A 183 8.38 -10.60 13.74
CA ASP A 183 9.03 -9.76 14.76
C ASP A 183 8.03 -8.79 15.40
N ARG A 184 7.50 -9.19 16.55
CA ARG A 184 6.52 -8.39 17.30
C ARG A 184 7.14 -7.25 18.11
N SER A 185 8.47 -7.16 18.18
CA SER A 185 9.16 -6.08 18.91
C SER A 185 9.08 -4.74 18.16
N VAL A 186 8.96 -4.77 16.83
CA VAL A 186 8.83 -3.56 16.02
C VAL A 186 7.36 -3.12 15.99
N THR A 187 7.05 -1.96 16.55
CA THR A 187 5.71 -1.35 16.62
C THR A 187 5.75 0.09 16.10
N GLY A 188 4.57 0.69 15.92
CA GLY A 188 4.45 2.05 15.38
C GLY A 188 4.67 2.11 13.88
N VAL A 189 5.04 3.31 13.39
CA VAL A 189 5.17 3.57 11.94
C VAL A 189 6.49 3.03 11.41
N VAL A 190 6.39 2.22 10.36
CA VAL A 190 7.50 1.71 9.55
C VAL A 190 7.33 2.24 8.12
N THR A 191 8.18 3.16 7.71
CA THR A 191 8.14 3.71 6.35
C THR A 191 8.77 2.75 5.34
N VAL A 192 8.21 2.67 4.14
CA VAL A 192 8.66 1.75 3.10
C VAL A 192 8.87 2.47 1.78
N GLY A 193 10.08 2.38 1.23
CA GLY A 193 10.42 2.97 -0.06
C GLY A 193 11.91 3.03 -0.31
N ALA A 194 12.27 3.34 -1.54
CA ALA A 194 13.66 3.47 -1.98
C ALA A 194 14.38 4.60 -1.23
N LEU A 195 15.60 4.32 -0.80
CA LEU A 195 16.55 5.28 -0.26
C LEU A 195 17.92 5.05 -0.95
N PRO A 196 18.45 6.06 -1.65
CA PRO A 196 17.82 7.37 -1.92
C PRO A 196 16.54 7.28 -2.75
N GLY A 197 15.72 8.33 -2.74
CA GLY A 197 14.55 8.44 -3.60
C GLY A 197 14.93 8.41 -5.09
N LEU A 198 13.97 8.04 -5.94
CA LEU A 198 14.16 7.94 -7.39
C LEU A 198 13.31 8.99 -8.10
N SER A 199 13.92 9.63 -9.11
CA SER A 199 13.28 10.55 -10.04
C SER A 199 12.59 9.83 -11.21
N GLY A 200 11.78 10.54 -11.99
CA GLY A 200 11.22 10.00 -13.22
C GLY A 200 12.27 9.50 -14.22
N PRO A 201 13.37 10.24 -14.49
CA PRO A 201 14.50 9.75 -15.28
C PRO A 201 15.16 8.47 -14.74
N ASP A 202 15.26 8.29 -13.40
CA ASP A 202 15.80 7.05 -12.82
C ASP A 202 14.89 5.85 -13.11
N LEU A 203 13.57 6.06 -13.02
CA LEU A 203 12.59 5.02 -13.40
C LEU A 203 12.74 4.67 -14.88
N ALA A 204 12.78 5.66 -15.78
CA ALA A 204 12.92 5.42 -17.22
C ALA A 204 14.22 4.70 -17.56
N LYS A 205 15.31 4.99 -16.86
CA LYS A 205 16.59 4.27 -17.00
C LYS A 205 16.45 2.80 -16.62
N ALA A 206 15.74 2.50 -15.51
CA ALA A 206 15.50 1.13 -15.07
C ALA A 206 14.66 0.35 -16.10
N PHE A 207 13.60 0.98 -16.65
CA PHE A 207 12.82 0.38 -17.75
C PHE A 207 13.66 0.19 -19.01
N SER A 208 14.56 1.15 -19.36
CA SER A 208 15.49 1.00 -20.49
C SER A 208 16.38 -0.23 -20.32
N ASN A 209 16.95 -0.42 -19.14
CA ASN A 209 17.79 -1.57 -18.81
C ASN A 209 17.01 -2.89 -18.93
N HIS A 210 15.77 -2.90 -18.43
CA HIS A 210 14.93 -4.09 -18.47
C HIS A 210 14.49 -4.48 -19.87
N PHE A 211 14.09 -3.50 -20.70
CA PHE A 211 13.64 -3.76 -22.08
C PHE A 211 14.78 -3.85 -23.12
N GLY A 212 16.01 -3.51 -22.73
CA GLY A 212 17.16 -3.50 -23.64
C GLY A 212 17.06 -2.45 -24.75
N ARG A 213 16.30 -1.37 -24.52
CA ARG A 213 16.11 -0.25 -25.46
C ARG A 213 15.86 1.06 -24.69
N GLU A 214 16.05 2.19 -25.36
CA GLU A 214 15.83 3.49 -24.75
C GLU A 214 14.36 3.69 -24.34
N VAL A 215 14.15 4.11 -23.09
CA VAL A 215 12.92 4.63 -22.55
C VAL A 215 13.22 5.99 -21.96
N ARG A 216 12.40 7.00 -22.27
CA ARG A 216 12.52 8.36 -21.76
C ARG A 216 11.37 8.69 -20.88
N PHE A 217 11.63 9.37 -19.78
CA PHE A 217 10.58 9.90 -18.91
C PHE A 217 9.87 11.08 -19.59
N HIS A 218 8.57 11.16 -19.42
CA HIS A 218 7.75 12.28 -19.86
C HIS A 218 6.91 12.76 -18.68
N ALA A 219 7.28 13.92 -18.13
CA ALA A 219 6.55 14.57 -17.04
C ALA A 219 5.21 15.10 -17.58
N GLN A 220 4.12 14.45 -17.20
CA GLN A 220 2.77 14.92 -17.51
C GLN A 220 2.28 15.89 -16.42
N THR A 221 1.36 16.77 -16.79
CA THR A 221 0.55 17.48 -15.82
C THR A 221 -0.44 16.51 -15.16
N PRO A 222 -0.90 16.79 -13.92
CA PRO A 222 -1.94 15.98 -13.29
C PRO A 222 -3.22 15.84 -14.13
N ASP A 223 -3.58 16.88 -14.89
CA ASP A 223 -4.77 16.88 -15.73
C ASP A 223 -4.60 15.98 -16.97
N GLU A 224 -3.47 16.06 -17.68
CA GLU A 224 -3.14 15.16 -18.81
C GLU A 224 -3.14 13.70 -18.37
N PHE A 225 -2.57 13.42 -17.20
CA PHE A 225 -2.60 12.07 -16.63
C PHE A 225 -4.03 11.64 -16.30
N GLY A 226 -4.81 12.54 -15.69
CA GLY A 226 -6.22 12.28 -15.40
C GLY A 226 -7.00 11.88 -16.67
N GLU A 227 -6.86 12.64 -17.77
CA GLU A 227 -7.48 12.32 -19.05
C GLU A 227 -7.05 10.94 -19.59
N MET A 228 -5.76 10.61 -19.43
CA MET A 228 -5.20 9.34 -19.88
C MET A 228 -5.78 8.13 -19.14
N ILE A 229 -6.13 8.28 -17.84
CA ILE A 229 -6.62 7.16 -17.00
C ILE A 229 -8.15 7.11 -16.86
N ILE A 230 -8.92 8.07 -17.41
CA ILE A 230 -10.40 8.03 -17.44
C ILE A 230 -10.95 6.67 -17.89
N PRO A 231 -10.42 6.00 -18.93
CA PRO A 231 -10.94 4.70 -19.37
C PRO A 231 -10.85 3.60 -18.31
N ILE A 232 -9.99 3.75 -17.29
CA ILE A 232 -9.79 2.76 -16.23
C ILE A 232 -10.69 3.05 -15.03
N PHE A 233 -10.76 4.31 -14.60
CA PHE A 233 -11.40 4.70 -13.34
C PHE A 233 -12.75 5.41 -13.52
N GLY A 234 -13.10 5.80 -14.74
CA GLY A 234 -14.26 6.65 -15.02
C GLY A 234 -14.04 8.11 -14.60
N ALA A 235 -14.84 9.00 -15.13
CA ALA A 235 -14.70 10.45 -14.87
C ALA A 235 -14.86 10.80 -13.38
N ASP A 236 -15.77 10.15 -12.70
CA ASP A 236 -16.03 10.41 -11.27
C ASP A 236 -14.91 9.86 -10.34
N GLY A 237 -14.21 8.81 -10.77
CA GLY A 237 -13.17 8.15 -9.98
C GLY A 237 -11.78 8.81 -10.07
N ILE A 238 -11.55 9.66 -11.07
CA ILE A 238 -10.22 10.25 -11.30
C ILE A 238 -9.91 11.47 -10.43
N ALA A 239 -10.92 12.21 -9.98
CA ALA A 239 -10.72 13.47 -9.26
C ALA A 239 -9.79 13.31 -8.03
N PRO A 240 -9.95 12.34 -7.13
CA PRO A 240 -9.04 12.15 -6.01
C PRO A 240 -7.60 11.83 -6.44
N VAL A 241 -7.44 11.11 -7.56
CA VAL A 241 -6.12 10.78 -8.11
C VAL A 241 -5.43 12.03 -8.63
N VAL A 242 -6.11 12.82 -9.47
CA VAL A 242 -5.60 14.09 -10.01
C VAL A 242 -5.25 15.05 -8.88
N ASP A 243 -6.12 15.20 -7.88
CA ASP A 243 -5.89 16.07 -6.74
C ASP A 243 -4.67 15.63 -5.92
N SER A 244 -4.43 14.32 -5.79
CA SER A 244 -3.25 13.81 -5.11
C SER A 244 -1.96 14.19 -5.84
N TYR A 245 -1.95 14.23 -7.17
CA TYR A 245 -0.79 14.67 -7.95
C TYR A 245 -0.66 16.20 -8.01
N ARG A 246 -1.75 16.94 -7.99
CA ARG A 246 -1.70 18.40 -7.82
C ARG A 246 -1.08 18.79 -6.48
N TRP A 247 -1.43 18.07 -5.41
CA TRP A 247 -0.79 18.23 -4.11
C TRP A 247 0.72 17.91 -4.18
N ARG A 248 1.11 16.78 -4.81
CA ARG A 248 2.53 16.41 -4.99
C ARG A 248 3.31 17.45 -5.78
N ALA A 249 2.68 18.11 -6.74
CA ALA A 249 3.30 19.18 -7.51
C ALA A 249 3.69 20.40 -6.65
N THR A 250 3.15 20.54 -5.44
CA THR A 250 3.48 21.60 -4.47
C THR A 250 4.61 21.24 -3.52
N LEU A 251 5.05 19.97 -3.51
CA LEU A 251 6.11 19.47 -2.63
C LEU A 251 7.49 19.57 -3.30
N ASP A 252 8.54 19.66 -2.49
CA ASP A 252 9.92 19.56 -2.97
C ASP A 252 10.27 18.12 -3.35
N ASP A 253 9.87 17.16 -2.52
CA ASP A 253 10.05 15.71 -2.70
C ASP A 253 8.97 14.91 -1.93
N GLU A 254 8.97 13.58 -2.06
CA GLU A 254 8.13 12.68 -1.29
C GLU A 254 8.98 11.52 -0.73
N LEU A 255 9.93 11.86 0.11
CA LEU A 255 10.84 10.90 0.73
C LEU A 255 10.25 10.32 2.02
N ILE A 256 10.71 9.14 2.38
CA ILE A 256 10.38 8.51 3.66
C ILE A 256 11.35 8.95 4.76
N ASP A 257 10.92 8.83 6.02
CA ASP A 257 11.81 8.98 7.17
C ASP A 257 12.77 7.80 7.23
N GLU A 258 14.06 8.04 7.01
CA GLU A 258 15.10 7.02 7.03
C GLU A 258 15.20 6.32 8.38
N THR A 259 14.99 7.04 9.49
CA THR A 259 15.14 6.48 10.84
C THR A 259 14.03 5.49 11.21
N ARG A 260 12.87 5.62 10.57
CA ARG A 260 11.71 4.73 10.70
C ARG A 260 11.55 3.79 9.51
N SER A 261 12.53 3.74 8.62
CA SER A 261 12.45 2.93 7.41
C SER A 261 12.53 1.42 7.69
N ALA A 262 11.96 0.61 6.81
CA ALA A 262 12.12 -0.84 6.85
C ALA A 262 13.59 -1.26 6.76
N GLN A 263 14.44 -0.45 6.11
CA GLN A 263 15.88 -0.63 6.05
C GLN A 263 16.50 -0.54 7.44
N ALA A 264 16.15 0.52 8.20
CA ALA A 264 16.70 0.78 9.52
C ALA A 264 16.14 -0.17 10.59
N LEU A 265 14.83 -0.42 10.57
CA LEU A 265 14.15 -1.16 11.64
C LEU A 265 14.14 -2.68 11.42
N LEU A 266 14.14 -3.14 10.18
CA LEU A 266 13.97 -4.55 9.83
C LEU A 266 15.12 -5.12 8.99
N GLY A 267 16.07 -4.28 8.55
CA GLY A 267 17.12 -4.68 7.62
C GLY A 267 16.61 -5.05 6.23
N LEU A 268 15.43 -4.56 5.85
CA LEU A 268 14.76 -4.86 4.57
C LEU A 268 14.86 -3.66 3.63
N ALA A 269 15.63 -3.80 2.55
CA ALA A 269 15.63 -2.82 1.47
C ALA A 269 14.54 -3.17 0.43
N PRO A 270 13.82 -2.17 -0.11
CA PRO A 270 12.88 -2.40 -1.19
C PRO A 270 13.61 -2.88 -2.44
N ARG A 271 12.89 -3.53 -3.34
CA ARG A 271 13.41 -3.97 -4.64
C ARG A 271 13.88 -2.78 -5.47
N SER A 272 14.97 -2.95 -6.20
CA SER A 272 15.24 -2.03 -7.31
C SER A 272 14.14 -2.18 -8.38
N VAL A 273 13.94 -1.13 -9.18
CA VAL A 273 12.91 -1.16 -10.24
C VAL A 273 13.14 -2.32 -11.21
N GLU A 274 14.40 -2.59 -11.60
CA GLU A 274 14.74 -3.71 -12.48
C GLU A 274 14.46 -5.07 -11.82
N HIS A 275 14.69 -5.19 -10.49
CA HIS A 275 14.41 -6.42 -9.77
C HIS A 275 12.89 -6.64 -9.70
N TRP A 276 12.13 -5.60 -9.37
CA TRP A 276 10.68 -5.66 -9.35
C TRP A 276 10.09 -6.04 -10.72
N LEU A 277 10.56 -5.43 -11.83
CA LEU A 277 10.11 -5.77 -13.18
C LEU A 277 10.35 -7.24 -13.52
N ARG A 278 11.50 -7.80 -13.10
CA ARG A 278 11.77 -9.24 -13.27
C ARG A 278 10.85 -10.11 -12.44
N ASP A 279 10.61 -9.75 -11.18
CA ASP A 279 9.79 -10.54 -10.25
C ASP A 279 8.33 -10.63 -10.69
N ILE A 280 7.81 -9.57 -11.32
CA ILE A 280 6.43 -9.53 -11.84
C ILE A 280 6.32 -10.05 -13.29
N GLY A 281 7.44 -10.36 -13.97
CA GLY A 281 7.47 -10.84 -15.37
C GLY A 281 7.01 -9.78 -16.38
N ALA A 282 7.31 -8.52 -16.15
CA ALA A 282 6.87 -7.39 -16.97
C ALA A 282 7.60 -7.28 -18.31
#